data_6aa8e296d019ac84daa9705f470188ea
#
_entry.id   6aa8e296d019ac84daa9705f470188ea
#
_cell.length_a   1.000
_cell.length_b   1.000
_cell.length_c   1.000
_cell.angle_alpha   90.00
_cell.angle_beta   90.00
_cell.angle_gamma   90.00
#
_symmetry.space_group_name_H-M   'P 1'
#
loop_
_entity.id
_entity.type
_entity.pdbx_description
1 polymer ?
#
loop_
_entity_poly.entity_id
_entity_poly.type
_entity_poly.pdbx_seq_one_letter_code
_entity_poly.pdbx_strand_id
1 'polypeptide(L)'
;MRRRVAIMLGLTFAVGIAFGVIGNQFLNAQQPPIKRTEVLKTEMAGMEGKEAHMWVAEIAPGAATGKHAHPTPRFVYVIAGSVTLEIEGKSPQTFKAGEGFQEMPDVVHNFSNASTTEPAKALGFQIAGKGQPLQY
;
A
#
# COMPACT_ATOMS: atom_id res chain seq x y z
N MET A 1 12.67 -58.33 -1.35
CA MET A 1 11.61 -57.48 -1.90
C MET A 1 11.03 -56.45 -0.92
N ARG A 2 11.04 -56.64 0.42
CA ARG A 2 10.44 -55.72 1.41
C ARG A 2 11.21 -54.43 1.70
N ARG A 3 12.53 -54.34 1.46
CA ARG A 3 13.35 -53.16 1.75
C ARG A 3 13.27 -52.04 0.69
N ARG A 4 12.90 -52.33 -0.54
CA ARG A 4 12.84 -51.37 -1.65
C ARG A 4 11.55 -50.54 -1.62
N VAL A 5 10.45 -51.07 -1.09
CA VAL A 5 9.15 -50.37 -1.00
C VAL A 5 9.15 -49.32 0.11
N ALA A 6 9.85 -49.56 1.23
CA ALA A 6 9.93 -48.63 2.36
C ALA A 6 10.71 -47.34 2.01
N ILE A 7 11.74 -47.45 1.14
CA ILE A 7 12.54 -46.29 0.71
C ILE A 7 11.75 -45.40 -0.26
N MET A 8 10.92 -45.95 -1.13
CA MET A 8 10.08 -45.18 -2.06
C MET A 8 8.96 -44.42 -1.36
N LEU A 9 8.36 -44.96 -0.28
CA LEU A 9 7.33 -44.30 0.51
C LEU A 9 7.88 -43.16 1.33
N GLY A 10 9.12 -43.24 1.81
CA GLY A 10 9.78 -42.16 2.55
C GLY A 10 10.15 -40.95 1.68
N LEU A 11 10.59 -41.18 0.43
CA LEU A 11 10.93 -40.12 -0.51
C LEU A 11 9.69 -39.31 -0.97
N THR A 12 8.58 -40.00 -1.24
CA THR A 12 7.33 -39.32 -1.65
C THR A 12 6.75 -38.45 -0.54
N PHE A 13 6.89 -38.84 0.72
CA PHE A 13 6.40 -38.04 1.84
C PHE A 13 7.28 -36.81 2.10
N ALA A 14 8.59 -36.92 2.01
CA ALA A 14 9.53 -35.79 2.16
C ALA A 14 9.37 -34.76 1.04
N VAL A 15 9.16 -35.18 -0.21
CA VAL A 15 8.91 -34.28 -1.34
C VAL A 15 7.56 -33.56 -1.19
N GLY A 16 6.51 -34.26 -0.73
CA GLY A 16 5.20 -33.66 -0.48
C GLY A 16 5.21 -32.56 0.59
N ILE A 17 5.98 -32.73 1.67
CA ILE A 17 6.12 -31.72 2.72
C ILE A 17 6.91 -30.49 2.21
N ALA A 18 7.99 -30.71 1.45
CA ALA A 18 8.77 -29.62 0.87
C ALA A 18 7.95 -28.76 -0.09
N PHE A 19 7.14 -29.36 -0.96
CA PHE A 19 6.25 -28.63 -1.85
C PHE A 19 5.10 -27.93 -1.10
N GLY A 20 4.58 -28.50 -0.03
CA GLY A 20 3.54 -27.89 0.80
C GLY A 20 4.02 -26.65 1.53
N VAL A 21 5.23 -26.65 2.07
CA VAL A 21 5.82 -25.51 2.79
C VAL A 21 6.21 -24.40 1.83
N ILE A 22 6.79 -24.72 0.68
CA ILE A 22 7.15 -23.71 -0.35
C ILE A 22 5.89 -23.10 -0.96
N GLY A 23 4.85 -23.91 -1.27
CA GLY A 23 3.59 -23.43 -1.81
C GLY A 23 2.88 -22.43 -0.90
N ASN A 24 2.93 -22.64 0.43
CA ASN A 24 2.29 -21.75 1.39
C ASN A 24 3.04 -20.40 1.56
N GLN A 25 4.34 -20.36 1.32
CA GLN A 25 5.11 -19.10 1.32
C GLN A 25 4.82 -18.25 0.07
N PHE A 26 4.55 -18.86 -1.07
CA PHE A 26 4.17 -18.11 -2.28
C PHE A 26 2.75 -17.55 -2.25
N LEU A 27 1.83 -18.16 -1.51
CA LEU A 27 0.44 -17.68 -1.39
C LEU A 27 0.32 -16.44 -0.48
N ASN A 28 1.26 -16.22 0.45
CA ASN A 28 1.28 -15.04 1.31
C ASN A 28 1.93 -13.80 0.68
N ALA A 29 2.56 -13.93 -0.49
CA ALA A 29 3.26 -12.83 -1.17
C ALA A 29 2.36 -11.98 -2.08
N GLN A 30 1.06 -12.24 -2.18
CA GLN A 30 0.20 -11.68 -3.25
C GLN A 30 -0.77 -10.57 -2.82
N GLN A 31 -0.77 -10.11 -1.59
CA GLN A 31 -1.55 -8.91 -1.27
C GLN A 31 -0.68 -7.66 -1.47
N PRO A 32 -1.13 -6.69 -2.29
CA PRO A 32 -0.41 -5.44 -2.39
C PRO A 32 -0.32 -4.82 -0.99
N PRO A 33 0.86 -4.34 -0.56
CA PRO A 33 1.07 -3.83 0.80
C PRO A 33 0.21 -2.61 1.12
N ILE A 34 -0.31 -1.93 0.09
CA ILE A 34 -1.26 -0.82 0.21
C ILE A 34 -2.40 -1.06 -0.76
N LYS A 35 -3.60 -1.30 -0.21
CA LYS A 35 -4.83 -1.44 -0.98
C LYS A 35 -5.57 -0.11 -1.01
N ARG A 36 -5.82 0.44 -2.20
CA ARG A 36 -6.63 1.65 -2.38
C ARG A 36 -8.01 1.28 -2.92
N THR A 37 -9.04 1.81 -2.27
CA THR A 37 -10.43 1.67 -2.72
C THR A 37 -10.96 3.06 -3.04
N GLU A 38 -11.31 3.31 -4.30
CA GLU A 38 -11.94 4.57 -4.72
C GLU A 38 -13.32 4.71 -4.05
N VAL A 39 -13.53 5.83 -3.40
CA VAL A 39 -14.78 6.18 -2.72
C VAL A 39 -15.59 7.15 -3.55
N LEU A 40 -14.92 8.08 -4.22
CA LEU A 40 -15.54 9.07 -5.08
C LEU A 40 -14.60 9.42 -6.23
N LYS A 41 -15.15 9.47 -7.43
CA LYS A 41 -14.57 10.14 -8.58
C LYS A 41 -15.67 10.93 -9.28
N THR A 42 -15.49 12.24 -9.40
CA THR A 42 -16.49 13.11 -9.99
C THR A 42 -15.88 14.33 -10.67
N GLU A 43 -16.51 14.80 -11.72
CA GLU A 43 -16.17 16.09 -12.30
C GLU A 43 -16.52 17.23 -11.33
N MET A 44 -15.68 18.24 -11.30
CA MET A 44 -15.85 19.38 -10.39
C MET A 44 -16.76 20.44 -11.04
N ALA A 45 -17.94 20.66 -10.45
CA ALA A 45 -18.84 21.73 -10.91
C ALA A 45 -18.16 23.10 -10.78
N GLY A 46 -18.14 23.88 -11.86
CA GLY A 46 -17.49 25.19 -11.91
C GLY A 46 -15.97 25.15 -12.06
N MET A 47 -15.38 23.98 -12.25
CA MET A 47 -13.96 23.79 -12.52
C MET A 47 -13.77 22.86 -13.73
N GLU A 48 -14.06 23.36 -14.93
CA GLU A 48 -14.00 22.58 -16.16
C GLU A 48 -12.65 21.88 -16.34
N GLY A 49 -12.70 20.63 -16.76
CA GLY A 49 -11.51 19.80 -16.97
C GLY A 49 -10.83 19.31 -15.68
N LYS A 50 -11.49 19.46 -14.52
CA LYS A 50 -11.00 18.94 -13.23
C LYS A 50 -11.91 17.85 -12.70
N GLU A 51 -11.27 16.85 -12.07
CA GLU A 51 -11.93 15.76 -11.34
C GLU A 51 -11.46 15.73 -9.88
N ALA A 52 -12.39 15.52 -8.97
CA ALA A 52 -12.09 15.19 -7.57
C ALA A 52 -11.99 13.68 -7.42
N HIS A 53 -10.94 13.23 -6.76
CA HIS A 53 -10.68 11.83 -6.43
C HIS A 53 -10.59 11.68 -4.92
N MET A 54 -11.30 10.71 -4.37
CA MET A 54 -11.26 10.34 -2.96
C MET A 54 -11.14 8.82 -2.84
N TRP A 55 -10.23 8.34 -2.02
CA TRP A 55 -10.02 6.91 -1.79
C TRP A 55 -9.67 6.63 -0.33
N VAL A 56 -9.95 5.42 0.10
CA VAL A 56 -9.43 4.88 1.34
C VAL A 56 -8.25 3.96 1.03
N ALA A 57 -7.14 4.16 1.73
CA ALA A 57 -5.97 3.30 1.70
C ALA A 57 -5.91 2.45 2.96
N GLU A 58 -5.86 1.13 2.79
CA GLU A 58 -5.53 0.16 3.83
C GLU A 58 -4.05 -0.19 3.68
N ILE A 59 -3.26 0.07 4.73
CA ILE A 59 -1.80 0.06 4.69
C ILE A 59 -1.33 -1.04 5.65
N ALA A 60 -0.83 -2.14 5.10
CA ALA A 60 -0.32 -3.25 5.88
C ALA A 60 0.85 -2.81 6.79
N PRO A 61 1.13 -3.54 7.88
CA PRO A 61 2.29 -3.29 8.72
C PRO A 61 3.58 -3.23 7.90
N GLY A 62 4.39 -2.20 8.10
CA GLY A 62 5.66 -1.99 7.38
C GLY A 62 5.54 -1.65 5.89
N ALA A 63 4.32 -1.51 5.35
CA ALA A 63 4.11 -1.16 3.95
C ALA A 63 4.48 0.28 3.63
N ALA A 64 5.02 0.51 2.43
CA ALA A 64 5.41 1.82 1.93
C ALA A 64 5.05 1.96 0.45
N THR A 65 4.80 3.20 0.01
CA THR A 65 4.48 3.50 -1.40
C THR A 65 5.71 3.44 -2.31
N GLY A 66 6.89 3.58 -1.75
CA GLY A 66 8.08 3.97 -2.51
C GLY A 66 8.10 5.47 -2.84
N LYS A 67 9.23 5.93 -3.36
CA LYS A 67 9.40 7.34 -3.77
C LYS A 67 8.52 7.65 -4.97
N HIS A 68 7.73 8.72 -4.87
CA HIS A 68 6.85 9.21 -5.94
C HIS A 68 6.52 10.69 -5.72
N ALA A 69 5.88 11.31 -6.70
CA ALA A 69 5.39 12.67 -6.62
C ALA A 69 3.98 12.79 -7.21
N HIS A 70 3.34 13.94 -7.02
CA HIS A 70 2.00 14.25 -7.51
C HIS A 70 2.01 15.53 -8.33
N PRO A 71 1.28 15.61 -9.45
CA PRO A 71 1.20 16.84 -10.25
C PRO A 71 0.34 17.91 -9.57
N THR A 72 -0.48 17.55 -8.58
CA THR A 72 -1.35 18.46 -7.82
C THR A 72 -1.28 18.12 -6.33
N PRO A 73 -1.65 19.05 -5.42
CA PRO A 73 -1.66 18.77 -4.00
C PRO A 73 -2.55 17.58 -3.67
N ARG A 74 -2.08 16.71 -2.75
CA ARG A 74 -2.88 15.64 -2.16
C ARG A 74 -3.09 15.92 -0.69
N PHE A 75 -4.29 15.70 -0.22
CA PHE A 75 -4.66 15.82 1.18
C PHE A 75 -4.88 14.43 1.76
N VAL A 76 -4.34 14.19 2.94
CA VAL A 76 -4.44 12.90 3.62
C VAL A 76 -4.99 13.12 5.03
N TYR A 77 -5.93 12.27 5.43
CA TYR A 77 -6.45 12.19 6.79
C TYR A 77 -6.27 10.77 7.32
N VAL A 78 -5.63 10.62 8.47
CA VAL A 78 -5.38 9.30 9.08
C VAL A 78 -6.64 8.86 9.84
N ILE A 79 -7.24 7.76 9.40
CA ILE A 79 -8.45 7.19 10.00
C ILE A 79 -8.10 6.29 11.18
N ALA A 80 -7.06 5.45 11.04
CA ALA A 80 -6.63 4.51 12.06
C ALA A 80 -5.12 4.24 11.96
N GLY A 81 -4.49 3.90 13.08
CA GLY A 81 -3.05 3.66 13.15
C GLY A 81 -2.23 4.94 13.05
N SER A 82 -1.05 4.84 12.45
CA SER A 82 -0.16 5.97 12.19
C SER A 82 0.62 5.78 10.89
N VAL A 83 0.92 6.88 10.22
CA VAL A 83 1.64 6.89 8.95
C VAL A 83 2.83 7.86 9.02
N THR A 84 3.85 7.59 8.23
CA THR A 84 5.04 8.44 8.14
C THR A 84 5.16 9.00 6.73
N LEU A 85 5.38 10.32 6.63
CA LEU A 85 5.74 11.01 5.41
C LEU A 85 7.24 11.35 5.46
N GLU A 86 7.98 10.87 4.46
CA GLU A 86 9.41 11.10 4.30
C GLU A 86 9.65 11.94 3.06
N ILE A 87 10.23 13.11 3.21
CA ILE A 87 10.64 14.02 2.13
C ILE A 87 12.15 14.13 2.17
N GLU A 88 12.80 14.01 1.01
CA GLU A 88 14.25 14.11 0.93
C GLU A 88 14.76 15.45 1.47
N GLY A 89 15.79 15.41 2.32
CA GLY A 89 16.36 16.60 2.99
C GLY A 89 15.54 17.14 4.16
N LYS A 90 14.45 16.46 4.56
CA LYS A 90 13.64 16.81 5.74
C LYS A 90 13.57 15.66 6.73
N SER A 91 13.36 15.97 8.00
CA SER A 91 13.07 14.96 9.01
C SER A 91 11.74 14.28 8.71
N PRO A 92 11.63 12.94 8.83
CA PRO A 92 10.37 12.23 8.69
C PRO A 92 9.31 12.78 9.66
N GLN A 93 8.07 12.86 9.19
CA GLN A 93 6.93 13.31 9.99
C GLN A 93 5.94 12.16 10.14
N THR A 94 5.52 11.88 11.38
CA THR A 94 4.54 10.85 11.68
C THR A 94 3.22 11.47 12.10
N PHE A 95 2.13 10.99 11.49
CA PHE A 95 0.76 11.43 11.73
C PHE A 95 -0.06 10.26 12.27
N LYS A 96 -0.86 10.51 13.32
CA LYS A 96 -1.71 9.54 13.99
C LYS A 96 -3.16 9.67 13.56
N ALA A 97 -3.98 8.70 13.92
CA ALA A 97 -5.43 8.75 13.73
C ALA A 97 -6.01 10.09 14.23
N GLY A 98 -6.83 10.73 13.40
CA GLY A 98 -7.39 12.06 13.64
C GLY A 98 -6.58 13.23 13.10
N GLU A 99 -5.35 13.00 12.63
CA GLU A 99 -4.48 14.02 12.05
C GLU A 99 -4.55 14.00 10.52
N GLY A 100 -4.32 15.16 9.91
CA GLY A 100 -4.25 15.33 8.46
C GLY A 100 -3.02 16.11 8.04
N PHE A 101 -2.60 15.89 6.79
CA PHE A 101 -1.48 16.60 6.18
C PHE A 101 -1.67 16.77 4.68
N GLN A 102 -0.83 17.59 4.09
CA GLN A 102 -0.77 17.82 2.66
C GLN A 102 0.55 17.27 2.09
N GLU A 103 0.44 16.50 1.01
CA GLU A 103 1.55 16.18 0.12
C GLU A 103 1.62 17.26 -0.96
N MET A 104 2.77 17.96 -1.01
CA MET A 104 2.96 19.08 -1.93
C MET A 104 3.13 18.61 -3.36
N PRO A 105 2.67 19.39 -4.37
CA PRO A 105 2.87 19.05 -5.77
C PRO A 105 4.35 19.03 -6.12
N ASP A 106 4.74 18.11 -7.00
CA ASP A 106 6.08 17.93 -7.58
C ASP A 106 7.22 17.69 -6.55
N VAL A 107 6.86 17.39 -5.30
CA VAL A 107 7.81 17.04 -4.24
C VAL A 107 7.89 15.52 -4.11
N VAL A 108 9.08 14.96 -4.36
CA VAL A 108 9.32 13.51 -4.20
C VAL A 108 9.29 13.16 -2.71
N HIS A 109 8.46 12.18 -2.39
CA HIS A 109 8.29 11.68 -1.02
C HIS A 109 7.98 10.19 -1.01
N ASN A 110 8.05 9.58 0.17
CA ASN A 110 7.62 8.23 0.48
C ASN A 110 6.57 8.30 1.60
N PHE A 111 5.50 7.55 1.45
CA PHE A 111 4.44 7.40 2.44
C PHE A 111 4.43 5.96 2.94
N SER A 112 4.45 5.75 4.24
CA SER A 112 4.56 4.41 4.85
C SER A 112 3.69 4.26 6.08
N ASN A 113 3.39 3.01 6.46
CA ASN A 113 2.87 2.69 7.78
C ASN A 113 4.00 2.87 8.80
N ALA A 114 3.76 3.67 9.84
CA ALA A 114 4.73 3.89 10.91
C ALA A 114 4.93 2.66 11.82
N SER A 115 4.01 1.67 11.77
CA SER A 115 4.06 0.43 12.54
C SER A 115 4.47 -0.75 11.66
N THR A 116 5.27 -1.65 12.22
CA THR A 116 5.63 -2.93 11.60
C THR A 116 4.73 -4.09 12.06
N THR A 117 3.81 -3.84 12.99
CA THR A 117 2.94 -4.87 13.59
C THR A 117 1.45 -4.57 13.41
N GLU A 118 1.05 -3.29 13.37
CA GLU A 118 -0.34 -2.87 13.29
C GLU A 118 -0.67 -2.25 11.94
N PRO A 119 -1.84 -2.51 11.35
CA PRO A 119 -2.27 -1.88 10.12
C PRO A 119 -2.61 -0.40 10.34
N ALA A 120 -2.54 0.40 9.28
CA ALA A 120 -3.03 1.76 9.26
C ALA A 120 -4.08 1.95 8.17
N LYS A 121 -4.91 2.99 8.31
CA LYS A 121 -5.93 3.37 7.34
C LYS A 121 -5.94 4.89 7.17
N ALA A 122 -5.97 5.35 5.93
CA ALA A 122 -6.00 6.77 5.61
C ALA A 122 -7.00 7.08 4.49
N LEU A 123 -7.59 8.27 4.53
CA LEU A 123 -8.36 8.85 3.45
C LEU A 123 -7.43 9.75 2.64
N GLY A 124 -7.38 9.56 1.33
CA GLY A 124 -6.71 10.45 0.39
C GLY A 124 -7.72 11.23 -0.44
N PHE A 125 -7.45 12.51 -0.68
CA PHE A 125 -8.22 13.38 -1.55
C PHE A 125 -7.29 14.19 -2.46
N GLN A 126 -7.64 14.26 -3.74
CA GLN A 126 -6.86 15.01 -4.74
C GLN A 126 -7.78 15.56 -5.83
N ILE A 127 -7.54 16.79 -6.27
CA ILE A 127 -8.15 17.34 -7.49
C ILE A 127 -7.09 17.30 -8.59
N ALA A 128 -7.41 16.67 -9.70
CA ALA A 128 -6.50 16.52 -10.83
C ALA A 128 -7.17 16.95 -12.16
N GLY A 129 -6.37 17.10 -13.20
CA GLY A 129 -6.90 17.23 -14.56
C GLY A 129 -7.64 15.96 -14.96
N LYS A 130 -8.75 16.09 -15.67
CA LYS A 130 -9.54 14.94 -16.17
C LYS A 130 -8.66 14.01 -17.01
N GLY A 131 -8.62 12.73 -16.62
CA GLY A 131 -7.82 11.72 -17.31
C GLY A 131 -6.30 11.81 -17.06
N GLN A 132 -5.83 12.70 -16.20
CA GLN A 132 -4.41 12.81 -15.86
C GLN A 132 -4.04 11.82 -14.74
N PRO A 133 -2.77 11.32 -14.74
CA PRO A 133 -2.31 10.47 -13.65
C PRO A 133 -2.31 11.23 -12.32
N LEU A 134 -2.65 10.55 -11.23
CA LEU A 134 -2.64 11.12 -9.88
C LEU A 134 -1.25 11.15 -9.25
N GLN A 135 -0.31 10.38 -9.79
CA GLN A 135 1.08 10.27 -9.30
C GLN A 135 2.02 9.77 -10.41
N TYR A 136 3.30 10.00 -10.26
CA TYR A 136 4.41 9.55 -11.13
C TYR A 136 5.68 9.28 -10.34
#